data_e275be4da3e2a15891f2ef3c72dec58c
#
_entry.id   e275be4da3e2a15891f2ef3c72dec58c
#
_cell.length_a   1.000
_cell.length_b   1.000
_cell.length_c   1.000
_cell.angle_alpha   90.00
_cell.angle_beta   90.00
_cell.angle_gamma   90.00
#
_symmetry.space_group_name_H-M   'P 1'
#
loop_
_entity.id
_entity.type
_entity.pdbx_description
1 polymer ?
#
loop_
_entity_poly.entity_id
_entity_poly.type
_entity_poly.pdbx_seq_one_letter_code
_entity_poly.pdbx_strand_id
1 'polypeptide(L)'
;MNAVHELARLYGVAATYMDYRAQPREVSVQSQAAILAAIGIDAADEQAAAAAIHQHQTVRWTRLLPPVVVVETGEPLVVPVSVPLDLDATWLEWRISFEGGRQRKGAARLDKLKVVEEGSADDRAYRRLSLTLPELPLGYHTATIALDTGLSGEVRLVVAPARCFEPPAISSGTRVWGVAVQLYALRSQRNWGMGDFRDLRELIREAAPLGCGIVGLNPLHALMPANPAHISPYSPSNRQFLNVLYIAVEDVPDFAECEAARQRVAAADFQEKLQTLREPANVDYVGVAAAKFEILKLLYASFRSRHLEQDTERCQAFRSFVEMQGEALRLHATYDALDAHLRLQGPQYWGWPSWPEDYRDPTAPVVVRFARERAQDVEYFLYLQWLAAEQLREAQASARELGMAVGLYGDVAVGADSAGSETWANRRLYRQGASVGAPPDALALKGQDWGIPPQDPNELRTQQYQPFVGLIRNNMRYVAALRLDHVMSLYRLW
;
A
#
# COMPACT_ATOMS: atom_id res chain seq x y z
N MET A 1 28.11 -25.84 11.77
CA MET A 1 27.57 -24.73 10.93
C MET A 1 27.22 -23.64 11.93
N ASN A 2 27.58 -22.39 11.70
CA ASN A 2 27.27 -21.29 12.63
C ASN A 2 25.74 -21.07 12.67
N ALA A 3 25.11 -21.03 13.85
CA ALA A 3 23.67 -20.92 14.00
C ALA A 3 23.13 -19.62 13.36
N VAL A 4 23.91 -18.53 13.36
CA VAL A 4 23.53 -17.28 12.67
C VAL A 4 23.43 -17.50 11.16
N HIS A 5 24.32 -18.26 10.54
CA HIS A 5 24.22 -18.59 9.10
C HIS A 5 22.99 -19.42 8.76
N GLU A 6 22.66 -20.40 9.61
CA GLU A 6 21.48 -21.23 9.43
C GLU A 6 20.20 -20.38 9.58
N LEU A 7 20.16 -19.56 10.62
CA LEU A 7 19.05 -18.64 10.86
C LEU A 7 18.87 -17.63 9.71
N ALA A 8 19.97 -17.04 9.21
CA ALA A 8 19.98 -16.15 8.07
C ALA A 8 19.37 -16.83 6.83
N ARG A 9 19.77 -18.08 6.56
CA ARG A 9 19.17 -18.88 5.46
C ARG A 9 17.68 -19.13 5.64
N LEU A 10 17.22 -19.41 6.86
CA LEU A 10 15.79 -19.62 7.16
C LEU A 10 14.94 -18.38 6.90
N TYR A 11 15.52 -17.19 7.15
CA TYR A 11 14.87 -15.91 6.92
C TYR A 11 15.17 -15.29 5.54
N GLY A 12 15.83 -16.06 4.64
CA GLY A 12 16.10 -15.63 3.28
C GLY A 12 17.20 -14.57 3.15
N VAL A 13 18.00 -14.34 4.18
CA VAL A 13 19.16 -13.45 4.14
C VAL A 13 20.25 -14.11 3.31
N ALA A 14 20.69 -13.43 2.23
CA ALA A 14 21.69 -13.97 1.31
C ALA A 14 23.05 -14.14 2.00
N ALA A 15 23.70 -15.27 1.78
CA ALA A 15 25.07 -15.52 2.25
C ALA A 15 26.14 -14.91 1.31
N THR A 16 25.77 -14.65 0.05
CA THR A 16 26.69 -14.11 -0.97
C THR A 16 25.95 -13.15 -1.89
N TYR A 17 26.68 -12.20 -2.46
CA TYR A 17 26.20 -11.33 -3.54
C TYR A 17 27.26 -11.13 -4.60
N MET A 18 26.87 -10.62 -5.77
CA MET A 18 27.81 -10.26 -6.85
C MET A 18 28.15 -8.77 -6.74
N ASP A 19 29.45 -8.44 -6.68
CA ASP A 19 29.89 -7.04 -6.71
C ASP A 19 29.81 -6.44 -8.14
N TYR A 20 30.13 -5.15 -8.26
CA TYR A 20 30.09 -4.43 -9.55
C TYR A 20 31.05 -4.98 -10.63
N ARG A 21 32.00 -5.86 -10.25
CA ARG A 21 32.89 -6.57 -11.16
C ARG A 21 32.42 -7.99 -11.47
N ALA A 22 31.18 -8.32 -11.11
CA ALA A 22 30.61 -9.68 -11.20
C ALA A 22 31.40 -10.74 -10.42
N GLN A 23 32.08 -10.34 -9.33
CA GLN A 23 32.77 -11.26 -8.45
C GLN A 23 31.89 -11.59 -7.24
N PRO A 24 31.80 -12.87 -6.83
CA PRO A 24 31.07 -13.26 -5.65
C PRO A 24 31.74 -12.70 -4.38
N ARG A 25 30.93 -12.13 -3.49
CA ARG A 25 31.32 -11.63 -2.17
C ARG A 25 30.52 -12.34 -1.11
N GLU A 26 31.17 -12.71 -0.02
CA GLU A 26 30.51 -13.26 1.14
C GLU A 26 29.94 -12.14 2.02
N VAL A 27 28.71 -12.36 2.53
CA VAL A 27 28.11 -11.51 3.55
C VAL A 27 28.61 -11.97 4.91
N SER A 28 29.23 -11.07 5.67
CA SER A 28 29.79 -11.42 6.98
C SER A 28 28.72 -11.89 7.96
N VAL A 29 29.07 -12.74 8.91
CA VAL A 29 28.17 -13.16 10.01
C VAL A 29 27.62 -11.96 10.76
N GLN A 30 28.45 -10.93 10.96
CA GLN A 30 28.01 -9.68 11.61
C GLN A 30 26.93 -8.95 10.79
N SER A 31 27.09 -8.88 9.47
CA SER A 31 26.08 -8.27 8.60
C SER A 31 24.78 -9.08 8.58
N GLN A 32 24.87 -10.41 8.56
CA GLN A 32 23.70 -11.29 8.64
C GLN A 32 22.96 -11.10 9.98
N ALA A 33 23.69 -11.07 11.09
CA ALA A 33 23.11 -10.81 12.41
C ALA A 33 22.45 -9.42 12.48
N ALA A 34 23.06 -8.39 11.90
CA ALA A 34 22.50 -7.04 11.84
C ALA A 34 21.19 -7.00 11.03
N ILE A 35 21.13 -7.69 9.87
CA ILE A 35 19.90 -7.79 9.06
C ILE A 35 18.81 -8.53 9.85
N LEU A 36 19.15 -9.65 10.51
CA LEU A 36 18.20 -10.40 11.35
C LEU A 36 17.65 -9.51 12.48
N ALA A 37 18.53 -8.79 13.16
CA ALA A 37 18.11 -7.85 14.23
C ALA A 37 17.20 -6.74 13.68
N ALA A 38 17.48 -6.21 12.48
CA ALA A 38 16.66 -5.20 11.84
C ALA A 38 15.25 -5.69 11.52
N ILE A 39 15.08 -6.98 11.20
CA ILE A 39 13.75 -7.61 11.02
C ILE A 39 13.16 -8.15 12.34
N GLY A 40 13.76 -7.83 13.48
CA GLY A 40 13.25 -8.17 14.81
C GLY A 40 13.57 -9.58 15.28
N ILE A 41 14.58 -10.23 14.68
CA ILE A 41 15.04 -11.58 15.05
C ILE A 41 16.34 -11.47 15.83
N ASP A 42 16.35 -11.98 17.06
CA ASP A 42 17.55 -11.99 17.88
C ASP A 42 18.56 -13.02 17.36
N ALA A 43 19.72 -12.53 16.99
CA ALA A 43 20.86 -13.32 16.51
C ALA A 43 22.19 -12.73 17.04
N ALA A 44 22.15 -12.11 18.23
CA ALA A 44 23.30 -11.45 18.83
C ALA A 44 24.46 -12.43 19.08
N ASP A 45 24.14 -13.68 19.39
CA ASP A 45 25.10 -14.75 19.59
C ASP A 45 24.55 -16.12 19.12
N GLU A 46 25.37 -17.18 19.20
CA GLU A 46 25.01 -18.55 18.83
C GLU A 46 23.79 -19.08 19.61
N GLN A 47 23.64 -18.72 20.89
CA GLN A 47 22.55 -19.19 21.72
C GLN A 47 21.22 -18.50 21.32
N ALA A 48 21.23 -17.20 21.12
CA ALA A 48 20.09 -16.45 20.63
C ALA A 48 19.64 -16.95 19.25
N ALA A 49 20.60 -17.16 18.32
CA ALA A 49 20.31 -17.70 17.00
C ALA A 49 19.71 -19.13 17.07
N ALA A 50 20.22 -20.01 17.92
CA ALA A 50 19.66 -21.34 18.13
C ALA A 50 18.24 -21.29 18.70
N ALA A 51 17.97 -20.40 19.65
CA ALA A 51 16.63 -20.18 20.20
C ALA A 51 15.65 -19.67 19.13
N ALA A 52 16.09 -18.75 18.27
CA ALA A 52 15.29 -18.22 17.16
C ALA A 52 14.99 -19.29 16.10
N ILE A 53 15.95 -20.19 15.78
CA ILE A 53 15.73 -21.35 14.91
C ILE A 53 14.65 -22.27 15.50
N HIS A 54 14.78 -22.58 16.79
CA HIS A 54 13.81 -23.41 17.49
C HIS A 54 12.41 -22.78 17.45
N GLN A 55 12.29 -21.49 17.76
CA GLN A 55 11.03 -20.76 17.67
C GLN A 55 10.42 -20.79 16.27
N HIS A 56 11.24 -20.60 15.23
CA HIS A 56 10.78 -20.67 13.83
C HIS A 56 10.21 -22.05 13.49
N GLN A 57 10.89 -23.12 13.92
CA GLN A 57 10.44 -24.50 13.74
C GLN A 57 9.16 -24.80 14.53
N THR A 58 9.09 -24.33 15.78
CA THR A 58 7.90 -24.49 16.64
C THR A 58 6.67 -23.87 16.00
N VAL A 59 6.75 -22.60 15.56
CA VAL A 59 5.63 -21.92 14.89
C VAL A 59 5.17 -22.65 13.64
N ARG A 60 6.11 -23.26 12.88
CA ARG A 60 5.79 -24.02 11.69
C ARG A 60 4.88 -25.23 11.97
N TRP A 61 5.02 -25.86 13.13
CA TRP A 61 4.26 -27.07 13.52
C TRP A 61 3.04 -26.77 14.37
N THR A 62 3.13 -25.83 15.29
CA THR A 62 2.04 -25.53 16.24
C THR A 62 0.88 -24.77 15.62
N ARG A 63 1.11 -24.11 14.48
CA ARG A 63 0.04 -23.43 13.73
C ARG A 63 -0.75 -24.47 12.93
N LEU A 64 -2.06 -24.63 13.26
CA LEU A 64 -2.97 -25.56 12.59
C LEU A 64 -2.96 -25.40 11.05
N LEU A 65 -3.02 -24.14 10.57
CA LEU A 65 -3.12 -23.77 9.15
C LEU A 65 -2.06 -22.71 8.79
N PRO A 66 -1.58 -22.69 7.52
CA PRO A 66 -0.81 -21.55 7.05
C PRO A 66 -1.69 -20.30 7.00
N PRO A 67 -1.12 -19.08 7.10
CA PRO A 67 -1.91 -17.85 7.00
C PRO A 67 -2.61 -17.70 5.65
N VAL A 68 -1.96 -18.18 4.58
CA VAL A 68 -2.43 -18.03 3.21
C VAL A 68 -1.99 -19.21 2.35
N VAL A 69 -2.87 -19.60 1.42
CA VAL A 69 -2.59 -20.54 0.32
C VAL A 69 -2.93 -19.81 -0.98
N VAL A 70 -1.98 -19.81 -1.91
CA VAL A 70 -2.15 -19.25 -3.25
C VAL A 70 -2.11 -20.39 -4.26
N VAL A 71 -3.08 -20.41 -5.17
CA VAL A 71 -3.20 -21.43 -6.20
C VAL A 71 -3.57 -20.77 -7.53
N GLU A 72 -3.07 -21.32 -8.62
CA GLU A 72 -3.48 -20.92 -9.97
C GLU A 72 -4.84 -21.59 -10.31
N THR A 73 -5.67 -20.89 -11.07
CA THR A 73 -6.96 -21.45 -11.51
C THR A 73 -6.76 -22.76 -12.29
N GLY A 74 -7.55 -23.76 -11.97
CA GLY A 74 -7.44 -25.12 -12.54
C GLY A 74 -6.48 -26.05 -11.78
N GLU A 75 -5.65 -25.53 -10.89
CA GLU A 75 -4.81 -26.36 -10.02
C GLU A 75 -5.56 -26.82 -8.77
N PRO A 76 -5.23 -28.01 -8.21
CA PRO A 76 -5.85 -28.49 -6.99
C PRO A 76 -5.60 -27.55 -5.81
N LEU A 77 -6.68 -27.11 -5.15
CA LEU A 77 -6.58 -26.30 -3.94
C LEU A 77 -6.32 -27.21 -2.73
N VAL A 78 -5.07 -27.26 -2.31
CA VAL A 78 -4.60 -28.10 -1.19
C VAL A 78 -4.19 -27.21 -0.01
N VAL A 79 -4.81 -27.45 1.14
CA VAL A 79 -4.49 -26.78 2.41
C VAL A 79 -3.74 -27.75 3.32
N PRO A 80 -2.51 -27.47 3.73
CA PRO A 80 -1.82 -28.27 4.73
C PRO A 80 -2.40 -27.99 6.12
N VAL A 81 -2.75 -29.06 6.83
CA VAL A 81 -3.32 -29.02 8.19
C VAL A 81 -2.35 -29.71 9.15
N SER A 82 -1.76 -28.97 10.10
CA SER A 82 -0.83 -29.52 11.10
C SER A 82 -1.59 -29.96 12.34
N VAL A 83 -1.56 -31.27 12.64
CA VAL A 83 -2.30 -31.86 13.77
C VAL A 83 -1.32 -32.54 14.71
N PRO A 84 -1.37 -32.29 16.04
CA PRO A 84 -0.62 -33.07 17.01
C PRO A 84 -1.02 -34.55 16.98
N LEU A 85 -0.05 -35.46 17.16
CA LEU A 85 -0.33 -36.91 17.14
C LEU A 85 -1.07 -37.38 18.39
N ASP A 86 -0.91 -36.68 19.50
CA ASP A 86 -1.58 -36.99 20.78
C ASP A 86 -3.00 -36.42 20.88
N LEU A 87 -3.46 -35.70 19.86
CA LEU A 87 -4.82 -35.16 19.78
C LEU A 87 -5.76 -36.21 19.24
N ASP A 88 -6.76 -36.60 20.04
CA ASP A 88 -7.79 -37.55 19.65
C ASP A 88 -8.85 -36.88 18.74
N ALA A 89 -8.40 -36.51 17.55
CA ALA A 89 -9.21 -35.85 16.52
C ALA A 89 -9.50 -36.85 15.38
N THR A 90 -10.77 -36.99 15.03
CA THR A 90 -11.25 -37.91 13.98
C THR A 90 -11.71 -37.21 12.73
N TRP A 91 -12.34 -36.05 12.89
CA TRP A 91 -12.94 -35.27 11.83
C TRP A 91 -12.47 -33.84 11.82
N LEU A 92 -12.45 -33.24 10.64
CA LEU A 92 -12.42 -31.81 10.46
C LEU A 92 -13.63 -31.31 9.68
N GLU A 93 -14.10 -30.14 10.03
CA GLU A 93 -15.10 -29.40 9.26
C GLU A 93 -14.43 -28.18 8.66
N TRP A 94 -14.83 -27.83 7.43
CA TRP A 94 -14.37 -26.60 6.78
C TRP A 94 -15.55 -25.77 6.30
N ARG A 95 -15.38 -24.45 6.39
CA ARG A 95 -16.31 -23.45 5.86
C ARG A 95 -15.54 -22.46 5.04
N ILE A 96 -15.90 -22.31 3.77
CA ILE A 96 -15.30 -21.33 2.85
C ILE A 96 -16.29 -20.19 2.70
N SER A 97 -15.83 -18.95 3.00
CA SER A 97 -16.51 -17.71 2.70
C SER A 97 -15.90 -17.11 1.44
N PHE A 98 -16.70 -16.98 0.38
CA PHE A 98 -16.28 -16.42 -0.89
C PHE A 98 -16.17 -14.89 -0.81
N GLU A 99 -15.33 -14.28 -1.63
CA GLU A 99 -15.21 -12.82 -1.72
C GLU A 99 -16.57 -12.15 -1.99
N GLY A 100 -17.46 -12.78 -2.76
CA GLY A 100 -18.83 -12.32 -3.02
C GLY A 100 -19.86 -12.66 -1.92
N GLY A 101 -19.44 -13.05 -0.72
CA GLY A 101 -20.31 -13.26 0.46
C GLY A 101 -21.00 -14.63 0.51
N ARG A 102 -20.98 -15.46 -0.56
CA ARG A 102 -21.50 -16.83 -0.52
C ARG A 102 -20.63 -17.69 0.40
N GLN A 103 -21.23 -18.79 0.91
CA GLN A 103 -20.52 -19.76 1.73
C GLN A 103 -20.68 -21.19 1.18
N ARG A 104 -19.66 -22.00 1.41
CA ARG A 104 -19.66 -23.44 1.18
C ARG A 104 -19.05 -24.15 2.39
N LYS A 105 -19.59 -25.30 2.77
CA LYS A 105 -19.08 -26.09 3.89
C LYS A 105 -18.96 -27.56 3.52
N GLY A 106 -18.13 -28.26 4.26
CA GLY A 106 -17.96 -29.71 4.15
C GLY A 106 -17.15 -30.26 5.31
N ALA A 107 -16.89 -31.55 5.29
CA ALA A 107 -16.14 -32.26 6.31
C ALA A 107 -15.21 -33.30 5.67
N ALA A 108 -14.19 -33.72 6.41
CA ALA A 108 -13.31 -34.80 6.01
C ALA A 108 -12.84 -35.59 7.24
N ARG A 109 -12.65 -36.88 7.07
CA ARG A 109 -12.02 -37.72 8.09
C ARG A 109 -10.51 -37.58 8.04
N LEU A 110 -9.86 -37.38 9.20
CA LEU A 110 -8.41 -37.19 9.28
C LEU A 110 -7.64 -38.45 8.84
N ASP A 111 -8.16 -39.65 9.11
CA ASP A 111 -7.55 -40.93 8.71
C ASP A 111 -7.59 -41.19 7.18
N LYS A 112 -8.36 -40.41 6.43
CA LYS A 112 -8.45 -40.46 4.96
C LYS A 112 -7.60 -39.42 4.29
N LEU A 113 -7.05 -38.47 5.03
CA LEU A 113 -6.15 -37.44 4.49
C LEU A 113 -4.72 -38.00 4.36
N LYS A 114 -4.05 -37.64 3.27
CA LYS A 114 -2.66 -38.02 3.06
C LYS A 114 -1.75 -37.28 4.03
N VAL A 115 -0.91 -38.01 4.75
CA VAL A 115 0.20 -37.44 5.53
C VAL A 115 1.28 -37.00 4.53
N VAL A 116 1.67 -35.74 4.56
CA VAL A 116 2.69 -35.17 3.67
C VAL A 116 4.01 -34.88 4.39
N GLU A 117 3.97 -34.72 5.69
CA GLU A 117 5.13 -34.45 6.52
C GLU A 117 4.86 -34.86 7.98
N GLU A 118 5.89 -35.30 8.69
CA GLU A 118 5.87 -35.51 10.13
C GLU A 118 7.04 -34.77 10.78
N GLY A 119 6.87 -34.34 12.04
CA GLY A 119 7.88 -33.61 12.77
C GLY A 119 7.49 -33.38 14.23
N SER A 120 8.29 -32.60 14.92
CA SER A 120 8.04 -32.29 16.32
C SER A 120 8.31 -30.82 16.63
N ALA A 121 7.65 -30.33 17.69
CA ALA A 121 7.89 -29.01 18.29
C ALA A 121 7.61 -29.11 19.79
N ASP A 122 8.50 -28.59 20.63
CA ASP A 122 8.40 -28.59 22.09
C ASP A 122 8.04 -30.01 22.65
N ASP A 123 8.81 -31.04 22.24
CA ASP A 123 8.64 -32.45 22.60
C ASP A 123 7.29 -33.09 22.19
N ARG A 124 6.48 -32.37 21.43
CA ARG A 124 5.22 -32.85 20.91
C ARG A 124 5.33 -33.21 19.42
N ALA A 125 4.89 -34.41 19.07
CA ALA A 125 4.91 -34.86 17.67
C ALA A 125 3.68 -34.38 16.90
N TYR A 126 3.88 -34.06 15.62
CA TYR A 126 2.87 -33.52 14.71
C TYR A 126 2.90 -34.29 13.37
N ARG A 127 1.76 -34.36 12.74
CA ARG A 127 1.62 -34.74 11.33
C ARG A 127 0.99 -33.61 10.53
N ARG A 128 1.42 -33.41 9.31
CA ARG A 128 0.83 -32.49 8.37
C ARG A 128 0.01 -33.24 7.34
N LEU A 129 -1.27 -32.95 7.30
CA LEU A 129 -2.24 -33.58 6.45
C LEU A 129 -2.55 -32.70 5.23
N SER A 130 -2.80 -33.33 4.09
CA SER A 130 -3.17 -32.66 2.83
C SER A 130 -4.69 -32.65 2.69
N LEU A 131 -5.34 -31.52 2.97
CA LEU A 131 -6.77 -31.33 2.76
C LEU A 131 -7.01 -30.72 1.38
N THR A 132 -7.61 -31.48 0.47
CA THR A 132 -8.05 -30.93 -0.83
C THR A 132 -9.42 -30.32 -0.66
N LEU A 133 -9.53 -29.02 -0.95
CA LEU A 133 -10.78 -28.29 -0.98
C LEU A 133 -11.38 -28.29 -2.40
N PRO A 134 -12.70 -28.03 -2.53
CA PRO A 134 -13.32 -27.89 -3.84
C PRO A 134 -12.70 -26.73 -4.64
N GLU A 135 -12.77 -26.83 -5.96
CA GLU A 135 -12.40 -25.75 -6.86
C GLU A 135 -13.18 -24.45 -6.53
N LEU A 136 -12.46 -23.33 -6.56
CA LEU A 136 -13.00 -22.01 -6.27
C LEU A 136 -12.81 -21.09 -7.49
N PRO A 137 -13.69 -20.11 -7.68
CA PRO A 137 -13.49 -19.07 -8.70
C PRO A 137 -12.28 -18.19 -8.37
N LEU A 138 -11.82 -17.44 -9.37
CA LEU A 138 -10.82 -16.37 -9.17
C LEU A 138 -11.25 -15.44 -8.02
N GLY A 139 -10.31 -15.05 -7.19
CA GLY A 139 -10.55 -14.09 -6.12
C GLY A 139 -9.89 -14.44 -4.78
N TYR A 140 -10.30 -13.71 -3.76
CA TYR A 140 -9.80 -13.79 -2.40
C TYR A 140 -10.88 -14.38 -1.50
N HIS A 141 -10.67 -15.61 -1.02
CA HIS A 141 -11.61 -16.32 -0.18
C HIS A 141 -11.00 -16.59 1.20
N THR A 142 -11.82 -16.97 2.15
CA THR A 142 -11.37 -17.35 3.50
C THR A 142 -11.93 -18.71 3.84
N ALA A 143 -11.09 -19.63 4.34
CA ALA A 143 -11.57 -20.89 4.91
C ALA A 143 -11.30 -20.94 6.40
N THR A 144 -12.34 -21.29 7.16
CA THR A 144 -12.21 -21.70 8.57
C THR A 144 -12.23 -23.23 8.60
N ILE A 145 -11.26 -23.83 9.27
CA ILE A 145 -11.15 -25.28 9.47
C ILE A 145 -11.14 -25.54 10.96
N ALA A 146 -12.02 -26.43 11.42
CA ALA A 146 -12.17 -26.82 12.82
C ALA A 146 -12.11 -28.34 12.96
N LEU A 147 -11.35 -28.81 13.93
CA LEU A 147 -11.35 -30.21 14.35
C LEU A 147 -12.50 -30.48 15.34
N ASP A 148 -12.97 -31.74 15.43
CA ASP A 148 -13.98 -32.19 16.39
C ASP A 148 -13.55 -32.00 17.86
N THR A 149 -12.30 -31.77 18.13
CA THR A 149 -11.74 -31.41 19.45
C THR A 149 -11.87 -29.92 19.81
N GLY A 150 -12.39 -29.09 18.90
CA GLY A 150 -12.54 -27.64 19.10
C GLY A 150 -11.32 -26.81 18.62
N LEU A 151 -10.19 -27.44 18.26
CA LEU A 151 -9.06 -26.73 17.67
C LEU A 151 -9.46 -26.21 16.28
N SER A 152 -9.30 -24.91 16.04
CA SER A 152 -9.70 -24.29 14.78
C SER A 152 -8.69 -23.25 14.31
N GLY A 153 -8.72 -22.94 13.02
CA GLY A 153 -7.90 -21.92 12.40
C GLY A 153 -8.53 -21.36 11.15
N GLU A 154 -7.99 -20.24 10.69
CA GLU A 154 -8.39 -19.57 9.47
C GLU A 154 -7.23 -19.52 8.49
N VAL A 155 -7.51 -19.67 7.20
CA VAL A 155 -6.56 -19.53 6.10
C VAL A 155 -7.16 -18.69 4.99
N ARG A 156 -6.37 -17.76 4.47
CA ARG A 156 -6.72 -17.03 3.25
C ARG A 156 -6.46 -17.90 2.03
N LEU A 157 -7.44 -18.00 1.15
CA LEU A 157 -7.35 -18.73 -0.11
C LEU A 157 -7.36 -17.74 -1.26
N VAL A 158 -6.25 -17.67 -2.00
CA VAL A 158 -6.11 -16.80 -3.17
C VAL A 158 -6.10 -17.68 -4.41
N VAL A 159 -7.10 -17.51 -5.27
CA VAL A 159 -7.15 -18.17 -6.58
C VAL A 159 -6.78 -17.15 -7.63
N ALA A 160 -5.60 -17.31 -8.21
CA ALA A 160 -5.02 -16.37 -9.17
C ALA A 160 -5.18 -16.87 -10.61
N PRO A 161 -5.30 -16.00 -11.61
CA PRO A 161 -5.21 -16.39 -13.01
C PRO A 161 -3.76 -16.70 -13.38
N ALA A 162 -3.57 -17.55 -14.42
CA ALA A 162 -2.25 -17.88 -14.95
C ALA A 162 -1.48 -16.68 -15.54
N ARG A 163 -2.21 -15.63 -15.94
CA ARG A 163 -1.66 -14.40 -16.51
C ARG A 163 -2.41 -13.18 -15.99
N CYS A 164 -1.71 -12.05 -15.93
CA CYS A 164 -2.34 -10.77 -15.71
C CYS A 164 -3.31 -10.44 -16.86
N PHE A 165 -4.33 -9.63 -16.55
CA PHE A 165 -5.23 -9.11 -17.58
C PHE A 165 -4.46 -8.26 -18.58
N GLU A 166 -4.69 -8.50 -19.86
CA GLU A 166 -4.20 -7.68 -20.98
C GLU A 166 -5.37 -7.05 -21.70
N PRO A 167 -5.37 -5.72 -21.96
CA PRO A 167 -6.38 -5.10 -22.80
C PRO A 167 -6.44 -5.73 -24.19
N PRO A 168 -7.63 -5.81 -24.83
CA PRO A 168 -7.79 -6.44 -26.14
C PRO A 168 -6.83 -5.92 -27.21
N ALA A 169 -6.52 -4.62 -27.20
CA ALA A 169 -5.56 -4.03 -28.14
C ALA A 169 -4.15 -4.61 -27.98
N ILE A 170 -3.71 -4.90 -26.74
CA ILE A 170 -2.41 -5.49 -26.46
C ILE A 170 -2.41 -6.99 -26.80
N SER A 171 -3.42 -7.72 -26.34
CA SER A 171 -3.52 -9.18 -26.57
C SER A 171 -3.68 -9.54 -28.06
N SER A 172 -4.22 -8.64 -28.89
CA SER A 172 -4.28 -8.80 -30.37
C SER A 172 -2.96 -8.52 -31.08
N GLY A 173 -1.90 -8.12 -30.37
CA GLY A 173 -0.61 -7.76 -30.93
C GLY A 173 -0.54 -6.36 -31.56
N THR A 174 -1.55 -5.52 -31.34
CA THR A 174 -1.53 -4.11 -31.78
C THR A 174 -0.42 -3.35 -31.04
N ARG A 175 0.39 -2.62 -31.80
CA ARG A 175 1.40 -1.73 -31.20
C ARG A 175 0.74 -0.46 -30.70
N VAL A 176 0.85 -0.22 -29.41
CA VAL A 176 0.36 0.99 -28.75
C VAL A 176 1.56 1.90 -28.43
N TRP A 177 1.43 3.18 -28.74
CA TRP A 177 2.41 4.19 -28.35
C TRP A 177 1.77 5.21 -27.40
N GLY A 178 2.58 5.91 -26.64
CA GLY A 178 2.10 6.95 -25.74
C GLY A 178 3.22 7.82 -25.18
N VAL A 179 2.85 8.67 -24.26
CA VAL A 179 3.77 9.59 -23.58
C VAL A 179 3.86 9.25 -22.09
N ALA A 180 5.04 9.45 -21.51
CA ALA A 180 5.23 9.41 -20.07
C ALA A 180 5.49 10.83 -19.58
N VAL A 181 4.76 11.26 -18.57
CA VAL A 181 4.83 12.63 -18.05
C VAL A 181 5.01 12.64 -16.53
N GLN A 182 5.74 13.63 -16.07
CA GLN A 182 5.72 14.03 -14.67
C GLN A 182 4.56 15.03 -14.50
N LEU A 183 3.44 14.58 -13.93
CA LEU A 183 2.22 15.41 -13.85
C LEU A 183 2.49 16.77 -13.21
N TYR A 184 3.27 16.80 -12.13
CA TYR A 184 3.64 18.05 -11.45
C TYR A 184 4.40 19.05 -12.34
N ALA A 185 5.04 18.59 -13.43
CA ALA A 185 5.82 19.43 -14.33
C ALA A 185 5.00 20.02 -15.48
N LEU A 186 3.75 19.60 -15.68
CA LEU A 186 2.88 20.20 -16.68
C LEU A 186 2.62 21.68 -16.37
N ARG A 187 2.68 22.51 -17.40
CA ARG A 187 2.47 23.95 -17.32
C ARG A 187 1.28 24.36 -18.17
N SER A 188 0.38 25.13 -17.59
CA SER A 188 -0.72 25.78 -18.28
C SER A 188 -0.92 27.19 -17.75
N GLN A 189 -1.63 28.03 -18.48
CA GLN A 189 -2.00 29.37 -17.99
C GLN A 189 -3.00 29.34 -16.84
N ARG A 190 -3.66 28.18 -16.65
CA ARG A 190 -4.72 27.97 -15.68
C ARG A 190 -4.23 27.43 -14.34
N ASN A 191 -3.27 26.47 -14.35
CA ASN A 191 -2.88 25.80 -13.12
C ASN A 191 -2.25 26.75 -12.09
N TRP A 192 -2.15 26.29 -10.86
CA TRP A 192 -1.67 27.12 -9.74
C TRP A 192 -0.18 26.91 -9.46
N GLY A 193 0.63 26.84 -10.54
CA GLY A 193 2.09 26.68 -10.48
C GLY A 193 2.56 25.23 -10.43
N MET A 194 1.66 24.26 -10.45
CA MET A 194 1.91 22.82 -10.49
C MET A 194 0.85 22.16 -11.37
N GLY A 195 1.25 21.24 -12.24
CA GLY A 195 0.31 20.47 -13.04
C GLY A 195 -0.65 19.65 -12.19
N ASP A 196 -1.91 19.61 -12.56
CA ASP A 196 -3.01 19.00 -11.82
C ASP A 196 -3.86 18.04 -12.68
N PHE A 197 -4.91 17.45 -12.11
CA PHE A 197 -5.75 16.48 -12.81
C PHE A 197 -6.52 17.09 -14.00
N ARG A 198 -6.76 18.39 -14.04
CA ARG A 198 -7.31 19.05 -15.23
C ARG A 198 -6.27 19.15 -16.32
N ASP A 199 -5.02 19.52 -16.00
CA ASP A 199 -3.93 19.51 -16.97
C ASP A 199 -3.74 18.10 -17.58
N LEU A 200 -3.92 17.04 -16.77
CA LEU A 200 -3.90 15.66 -17.24
C LEU A 200 -5.04 15.40 -18.25
N ARG A 201 -6.27 15.85 -17.95
CA ARG A 201 -7.41 15.70 -18.89
C ARG A 201 -7.19 16.50 -20.17
N GLU A 202 -6.59 17.67 -20.09
CA GLU A 202 -6.22 18.48 -21.25
C GLU A 202 -5.16 17.76 -22.10
N LEU A 203 -4.11 17.22 -21.48
CA LEU A 203 -3.11 16.39 -22.18
C LEU A 203 -3.73 15.19 -22.89
N ILE A 204 -4.64 14.47 -22.23
CA ILE A 204 -5.36 13.33 -22.82
C ILE A 204 -6.15 13.78 -24.05
N ARG A 205 -6.87 14.91 -23.96
CA ARG A 205 -7.68 15.46 -25.05
C ARG A 205 -6.83 15.84 -26.26
N GLU A 206 -5.64 16.37 -26.05
CA GLU A 206 -4.73 16.75 -27.13
C GLU A 206 -4.00 15.53 -27.74
N ALA A 207 -3.65 14.53 -26.90
CA ALA A 207 -2.85 13.39 -27.35
C ALA A 207 -3.70 12.29 -28.04
N ALA A 208 -4.93 12.07 -27.62
CA ALA A 208 -5.78 10.99 -28.14
C ALA A 208 -6.05 11.11 -29.66
N PRO A 209 -6.39 12.30 -30.21
CA PRO A 209 -6.59 12.46 -31.66
C PRO A 209 -5.33 12.19 -32.50
N LEU A 210 -4.15 12.27 -31.90
CA LEU A 210 -2.88 11.95 -32.54
C LEU A 210 -2.58 10.43 -32.54
N GLY A 211 -3.50 9.60 -32.01
CA GLY A 211 -3.33 8.16 -31.93
C GLY A 211 -2.59 7.67 -30.69
N CYS A 212 -2.37 8.54 -29.69
CA CYS A 212 -1.80 8.17 -28.40
C CYS A 212 -2.77 7.21 -27.70
N GLY A 213 -2.31 6.00 -27.36
CA GLY A 213 -3.13 4.97 -26.72
C GLY A 213 -2.89 4.83 -25.23
N ILE A 214 -1.85 5.47 -24.68
CA ILE A 214 -1.48 5.35 -23.27
C ILE A 214 -0.75 6.61 -22.77
N VAL A 215 -1.08 7.07 -21.56
CA VAL A 215 -0.36 8.14 -20.84
C VAL A 215 0.19 7.57 -19.54
N GLY A 216 1.52 7.57 -19.43
CA GLY A 216 2.22 7.15 -18.23
C GLY A 216 2.44 8.30 -17.25
N LEU A 217 2.24 8.03 -15.99
CA LEU A 217 2.34 9.01 -14.91
C LEU A 217 3.50 8.67 -13.98
N ASN A 218 4.09 9.69 -13.37
CA ASN A 218 4.93 9.50 -12.18
C ASN A 218 4.09 8.94 -11.02
N PRO A 219 4.70 8.43 -9.92
CA PRO A 219 3.95 8.06 -8.73
C PRO A 219 3.10 9.23 -8.24
N LEU A 220 1.77 9.01 -8.17
CA LEU A 220 0.80 10.01 -7.70
C LEU A 220 0.47 9.88 -6.21
N HIS A 221 1.29 9.14 -5.49
CA HIS A 221 1.04 8.77 -4.10
C HIS A 221 0.98 9.96 -3.15
N ALA A 222 0.25 9.77 -2.05
CA ALA A 222 0.10 10.78 -1.00
C ALA A 222 1.46 11.18 -0.43
N LEU A 223 1.73 12.48 -0.43
CA LEU A 223 2.85 13.09 0.30
C LEU A 223 2.36 13.54 1.69
N MET A 224 3.09 14.44 2.33
CA MET A 224 2.79 14.96 3.65
C MET A 224 2.19 16.37 3.55
N PRO A 225 0.85 16.55 3.64
CA PRO A 225 0.21 17.86 3.48
C PRO A 225 0.73 18.93 4.47
N ALA A 226 1.09 18.51 5.67
CA ALA A 226 1.67 19.40 6.70
C ALA A 226 3.16 19.69 6.50
N ASN A 227 3.82 19.03 5.54
CA ASN A 227 5.22 19.28 5.16
C ASN A 227 5.37 19.30 3.63
N PRO A 228 4.85 20.32 2.94
CA PRO A 228 4.89 20.40 1.48
C PRO A 228 6.30 20.57 0.90
N ALA A 229 7.31 20.80 1.74
CA ALA A 229 8.72 20.77 1.33
C ALA A 229 9.25 19.35 1.09
N HIS A 230 8.55 18.32 1.57
CA HIS A 230 8.82 16.92 1.22
C HIS A 230 8.17 16.60 -0.14
N ILE A 231 8.95 16.69 -1.20
CA ILE A 231 8.44 16.73 -2.59
C ILE A 231 8.63 15.43 -3.37
N SER A 232 9.40 14.47 -2.84
CA SER A 232 9.76 13.26 -3.60
C SER A 232 8.57 12.32 -3.80
N PRO A 233 8.13 12.06 -5.03
CA PRO A 233 7.08 11.09 -5.29
C PRO A 233 7.54 9.64 -5.07
N TYR A 234 8.85 9.42 -4.93
CA TYR A 234 9.46 8.10 -4.72
C TYR A 234 9.66 7.75 -3.23
N SER A 235 9.43 8.71 -2.33
CA SER A 235 9.39 8.51 -0.88
C SER A 235 8.06 9.07 -0.32
N PRO A 236 6.91 8.48 -0.74
CA PRO A 236 5.60 9.00 -0.35
C PRO A 236 5.26 8.66 1.10
N SER A 237 4.37 9.45 1.69
CA SER A 237 3.75 9.15 2.99
C SER A 237 2.94 7.85 2.94
N ASN A 238 2.21 7.63 1.82
CA ASN A 238 1.38 6.45 1.65
C ASN A 238 1.16 6.14 0.17
N ARG A 239 1.47 4.91 -0.23
CA ARG A 239 1.35 4.46 -1.62
C ARG A 239 -0.07 4.05 -2.04
N GLN A 240 -0.99 3.92 -1.09
CA GLN A 240 -2.38 3.54 -1.37
C GLN A 240 -3.26 4.74 -1.72
N PHE A 241 -2.85 5.95 -1.37
CA PHE A 241 -3.62 7.19 -1.49
C PHE A 241 -2.93 8.20 -2.40
N LEU A 242 -3.62 9.29 -2.72
CA LEU A 242 -3.19 10.25 -3.72
C LEU A 242 -2.62 11.53 -3.10
N ASN A 243 -1.65 12.13 -3.79
CA ASN A 243 -1.18 13.47 -3.45
C ASN A 243 -2.27 14.50 -3.79
N VAL A 244 -2.81 15.10 -2.75
CA VAL A 244 -3.92 16.06 -2.83
C VAL A 244 -3.53 17.38 -3.52
N LEU A 245 -2.24 17.65 -3.72
CA LEU A 245 -1.79 18.80 -4.49
C LEU A 245 -2.12 18.70 -5.99
N TYR A 246 -2.44 17.52 -6.50
CA TYR A 246 -2.93 17.35 -7.87
C TYR A 246 -4.40 17.73 -8.07
N ILE A 247 -5.14 18.07 -7.01
CA ILE A 247 -6.53 18.54 -7.13
C ILE A 247 -6.57 19.84 -7.94
N ALA A 248 -7.34 19.86 -9.03
CA ALA A 248 -7.72 21.07 -9.74
C ALA A 248 -8.85 21.75 -8.97
N VAL A 249 -8.53 22.77 -8.19
CA VAL A 249 -9.44 23.36 -7.17
C VAL A 249 -10.71 23.92 -7.78
N GLU A 250 -10.60 24.61 -8.92
CA GLU A 250 -11.75 25.24 -9.59
C GLU A 250 -12.68 24.21 -10.27
N ASP A 251 -12.20 22.97 -10.48
CA ASP A 251 -13.00 21.88 -11.04
C ASP A 251 -13.73 21.06 -9.97
N VAL A 252 -13.51 21.35 -8.69
CA VAL A 252 -14.26 20.73 -7.61
C VAL A 252 -15.71 21.25 -7.69
N PRO A 253 -16.73 20.36 -7.74
CA PRO A 253 -18.14 20.81 -7.83
C PRO A 253 -18.53 21.83 -6.76
N ASP A 254 -18.01 21.65 -5.52
CA ASP A 254 -18.26 22.56 -4.41
C ASP A 254 -17.72 23.99 -4.64
N PHE A 255 -16.79 24.18 -5.61
CA PHE A 255 -16.26 25.50 -5.93
C PHE A 255 -17.33 26.41 -6.55
N ALA A 256 -18.16 25.89 -7.44
CA ALA A 256 -19.26 26.64 -8.03
C ALA A 256 -20.30 27.09 -7.01
N GLU A 257 -20.45 26.33 -5.92
CA GLU A 257 -21.42 26.59 -4.86
C GLU A 257 -20.85 27.47 -3.72
N CYS A 258 -19.52 27.54 -3.58
CA CYS A 258 -18.83 28.27 -2.52
C CYS A 258 -18.47 29.70 -2.97
N GLU A 259 -19.35 30.66 -2.64
CA GLU A 259 -19.10 32.06 -3.00
C GLU A 259 -17.82 32.62 -2.38
N ALA A 260 -17.52 32.28 -1.13
CA ALA A 260 -16.30 32.72 -0.45
C ALA A 260 -15.03 32.25 -1.18
N ALA A 261 -15.02 31.00 -1.67
CA ALA A 261 -13.90 30.47 -2.46
C ALA A 261 -13.77 31.22 -3.78
N ARG A 262 -14.85 31.44 -4.51
CA ARG A 262 -14.85 32.16 -5.78
C ARG A 262 -14.39 33.62 -5.60
N GLN A 263 -14.89 34.32 -4.60
CA GLN A 263 -14.47 35.69 -4.29
C GLN A 263 -12.99 35.74 -3.90
N ARG A 264 -12.52 34.79 -3.09
CA ARG A 264 -11.12 34.73 -2.67
C ARG A 264 -10.19 34.47 -3.86
N VAL A 265 -10.53 33.52 -4.73
CA VAL A 265 -9.75 33.24 -5.95
C VAL A 265 -9.76 34.44 -6.91
N ALA A 266 -10.88 35.16 -7.03
CA ALA A 266 -11.00 36.34 -7.88
C ALA A 266 -10.28 37.59 -7.33
N ALA A 267 -9.86 37.58 -6.06
CA ALA A 267 -9.18 38.71 -5.43
C ALA A 267 -7.82 38.99 -6.11
N ALA A 268 -7.50 40.27 -6.30
CA ALA A 268 -6.29 40.70 -7.04
C ALA A 268 -4.99 40.12 -6.45
N ASP A 269 -4.84 40.15 -5.12
CA ASP A 269 -3.69 39.61 -4.41
C ASP A 269 -3.54 38.10 -4.60
N PHE A 270 -4.64 37.37 -4.68
CA PHE A 270 -4.63 35.92 -4.92
C PHE A 270 -4.24 35.63 -6.39
N GLN A 271 -4.77 36.40 -7.34
CA GLN A 271 -4.38 36.27 -8.76
C GLN A 271 -2.90 36.60 -9.00
N GLU A 272 -2.37 37.63 -8.34
CA GLU A 272 -0.95 37.96 -8.36
C GLU A 272 -0.10 36.81 -7.78
N LYS A 273 -0.54 36.22 -6.65
CA LYS A 273 0.08 35.03 -6.07
C LYS A 273 0.11 33.86 -7.06
N LEU A 274 -1.01 33.58 -7.73
CA LEU A 274 -1.06 32.52 -8.74
C LEU A 274 -0.14 32.79 -9.93
N GLN A 275 -0.03 34.03 -10.36
CA GLN A 275 0.91 34.39 -11.41
C GLN A 275 2.36 34.14 -10.96
N THR A 276 2.73 34.60 -9.77
CA THR A 276 4.05 34.36 -9.18
C THR A 276 4.39 32.87 -9.08
N LEU A 277 3.43 32.01 -8.76
CA LEU A 277 3.62 30.56 -8.68
C LEU A 277 3.83 29.88 -10.05
N ARG A 278 3.34 30.50 -11.14
CA ARG A 278 3.51 29.99 -12.51
C ARG A 278 4.84 30.34 -13.16
N GLU A 279 5.51 31.41 -12.70
CA GLU A 279 6.72 31.93 -13.30
C GLU A 279 7.98 31.07 -13.11
N PRO A 280 8.26 30.48 -11.92
CA PRO A 280 9.50 29.76 -11.65
C PRO A 280 9.66 28.52 -12.56
N ALA A 281 10.91 28.24 -12.96
CA ALA A 281 11.24 27.02 -13.70
C ALA A 281 10.93 25.74 -12.89
N ASN A 282 11.12 25.80 -11.58
CA ASN A 282 10.80 24.72 -10.64
C ASN A 282 9.49 25.01 -9.91
N VAL A 283 8.78 23.97 -9.53
CA VAL A 283 7.53 24.10 -8.75
C VAL A 283 7.85 24.59 -7.33
N ASP A 284 7.20 25.65 -6.91
CA ASP A 284 7.15 26.07 -5.51
C ASP A 284 6.04 25.29 -4.78
N TYR A 285 6.38 24.09 -4.31
CA TYR A 285 5.41 23.22 -3.63
C TYR A 285 4.83 23.84 -2.36
N VAL A 286 5.60 24.63 -1.64
CA VAL A 286 5.14 25.29 -0.40
C VAL A 286 4.12 26.38 -0.74
N GLY A 287 4.42 27.21 -1.73
CA GLY A 287 3.49 28.24 -2.21
C GLY A 287 2.23 27.66 -2.83
N VAL A 288 2.37 26.60 -3.64
CA VAL A 288 1.23 25.86 -4.22
C VAL A 288 0.33 25.27 -3.14
N ALA A 289 0.92 24.60 -2.14
CA ALA A 289 0.18 24.02 -1.03
C ALA A 289 -0.56 25.09 -0.23
N ALA A 290 0.10 26.21 0.08
CA ALA A 290 -0.52 27.33 0.80
C ALA A 290 -1.72 27.89 0.03
N ALA A 291 -1.62 28.06 -1.29
CA ALA A 291 -2.72 28.55 -2.12
C ALA A 291 -3.89 27.54 -2.19
N LYS A 292 -3.57 26.26 -2.48
CA LYS A 292 -4.61 25.21 -2.62
C LYS A 292 -5.32 24.94 -1.31
N PHE A 293 -4.62 24.77 -0.20
CA PHE A 293 -5.22 24.45 1.09
C PHE A 293 -6.05 25.61 1.65
N GLU A 294 -5.69 26.88 1.35
CA GLU A 294 -6.51 28.04 1.68
C GLU A 294 -7.93 27.89 1.11
N ILE A 295 -8.03 27.55 -0.16
CA ILE A 295 -9.34 27.44 -0.84
C ILE A 295 -10.03 26.10 -0.53
N LEU A 296 -9.29 24.98 -0.49
CA LEU A 296 -9.87 23.68 -0.16
C LEU A 296 -10.51 23.63 1.22
N LYS A 297 -10.01 24.41 2.20
CA LYS A 297 -10.69 24.59 3.51
C LYS A 297 -12.02 25.30 3.39
N LEU A 298 -12.13 26.32 2.54
CA LEU A 298 -13.40 27.00 2.28
C LEU A 298 -14.39 26.06 1.60
N LEU A 299 -13.92 25.25 0.62
CA LEU A 299 -14.76 24.26 -0.04
C LEU A 299 -15.26 23.19 0.94
N TYR A 300 -14.41 22.70 1.82
CA TYR A 300 -14.80 21.72 2.83
C TYR A 300 -15.84 22.30 3.81
N ALA A 301 -15.68 23.55 4.26
CA ALA A 301 -16.65 24.20 5.11
C ALA A 301 -18.03 24.36 4.41
N SER A 302 -18.02 24.72 3.12
CA SER A 302 -19.22 24.77 2.29
C SER A 302 -19.84 23.38 2.10
N PHE A 303 -19.05 22.37 1.77
CA PHE A 303 -19.48 20.98 1.63
C PHE A 303 -20.16 20.45 2.90
N ARG A 304 -19.57 20.73 4.07
CA ARG A 304 -20.18 20.32 5.34
C ARG A 304 -21.58 20.91 5.53
N SER A 305 -21.70 22.23 5.42
CA SER A 305 -22.98 22.92 5.69
C SER A 305 -24.08 22.61 4.65
N ARG A 306 -23.67 22.42 3.38
CA ARG A 306 -24.62 22.20 2.27
C ARG A 306 -24.96 20.74 2.03
N HIS A 307 -24.00 19.86 2.23
CA HIS A 307 -24.12 18.47 1.82
C HIS A 307 -24.12 17.50 3.00
N LEU A 308 -23.13 17.57 3.91
CA LEU A 308 -23.05 16.64 5.04
C LEU A 308 -24.20 16.81 6.04
N GLU A 309 -24.53 18.05 6.38
CA GLU A 309 -25.62 18.37 7.31
C GLU A 309 -27.02 18.17 6.69
N GLN A 310 -27.11 18.18 5.35
CA GLN A 310 -28.37 18.02 4.60
C GLN A 310 -28.54 16.61 3.99
N ASP A 311 -27.58 15.71 4.19
CA ASP A 311 -27.56 14.32 3.67
C ASP A 311 -27.89 14.21 2.17
N THR A 312 -27.28 15.06 1.35
CA THR A 312 -27.50 15.09 -0.09
C THR A 312 -26.85 13.90 -0.80
N GLU A 313 -27.15 13.71 -2.10
CA GLU A 313 -26.49 12.69 -2.94
C GLU A 313 -24.96 12.83 -2.92
N ARG A 314 -24.44 14.06 -2.88
CA ARG A 314 -23.00 14.32 -2.81
C ARG A 314 -22.42 13.87 -1.46
N CYS A 315 -23.16 14.04 -0.35
CA CYS A 315 -22.80 13.46 0.95
C CYS A 315 -22.77 11.93 0.90
N GLN A 316 -23.77 11.31 0.27
CA GLN A 316 -23.85 9.85 0.15
C GLN A 316 -22.71 9.28 -0.69
N ALA A 317 -22.31 9.97 -1.77
CA ALA A 317 -21.15 9.61 -2.58
C ALA A 317 -19.85 9.68 -1.76
N PHE A 318 -19.65 10.72 -0.97
CA PHE A 318 -18.51 10.85 -0.07
C PHE A 318 -18.48 9.72 0.98
N ARG A 319 -19.60 9.47 1.65
CA ARG A 319 -19.69 8.39 2.65
C ARG A 319 -19.43 7.02 2.04
N SER A 320 -19.96 6.75 0.86
CA SER A 320 -19.73 5.51 0.13
C SER A 320 -18.26 5.34 -0.23
N PHE A 321 -17.57 6.42 -0.64
CA PHE A 321 -16.13 6.39 -0.88
C PHE A 321 -15.35 6.06 0.40
N VAL A 322 -15.66 6.72 1.53
CA VAL A 322 -14.98 6.47 2.81
C VAL A 322 -15.22 5.05 3.30
N GLU A 323 -16.43 4.53 3.16
CA GLU A 323 -16.77 3.15 3.53
C GLU A 323 -16.04 2.12 2.65
N MET A 324 -16.04 2.33 1.34
CA MET A 324 -15.36 1.47 0.38
C MET A 324 -13.84 1.42 0.60
N GLN A 325 -13.21 2.53 0.99
CA GLN A 325 -11.79 2.61 1.29
C GLN A 325 -11.45 2.06 2.69
N GLY A 326 -12.43 2.08 3.60
CA GLY A 326 -12.37 1.43 4.90
C GLY A 326 -11.36 2.04 5.86
N GLU A 327 -10.82 1.17 6.72
CA GLU A 327 -9.94 1.56 7.83
C GLU A 327 -8.61 2.16 7.34
N ALA A 328 -8.06 1.68 6.24
CA ALA A 328 -6.80 2.19 5.70
C ALA A 328 -6.86 3.70 5.40
N LEU A 329 -7.97 4.16 4.80
CA LEU A 329 -8.18 5.60 4.54
C LEU A 329 -8.39 6.39 5.84
N ARG A 330 -9.13 5.84 6.80
CA ARG A 330 -9.36 6.50 8.10
C ARG A 330 -8.05 6.70 8.86
N LEU A 331 -7.19 5.69 8.88
CA LEU A 331 -5.86 5.78 9.49
C LEU A 331 -4.98 6.81 8.79
N HIS A 332 -4.98 6.83 7.45
CA HIS A 332 -4.24 7.84 6.68
C HIS A 332 -4.71 9.26 7.00
N ALA A 333 -6.01 9.52 6.99
CA ALA A 333 -6.57 10.82 7.32
C ALA A 333 -6.33 11.22 8.79
N THR A 334 -6.36 10.25 9.70
CA THR A 334 -6.03 10.48 11.12
C THR A 334 -4.56 10.86 11.27
N TYR A 335 -3.66 10.17 10.53
CA TYR A 335 -2.24 10.52 10.50
C TYR A 335 -2.03 11.96 10.02
N ASP A 336 -2.63 12.34 8.88
CA ASP A 336 -2.47 13.69 8.32
C ASP A 336 -2.99 14.77 9.27
N ALA A 337 -4.11 14.51 9.95
CA ALA A 337 -4.65 15.40 10.98
C ALA A 337 -3.73 15.51 12.21
N LEU A 338 -3.16 14.38 12.67
CA LEU A 338 -2.19 14.36 13.77
C LEU A 338 -0.89 15.07 13.39
N ASP A 339 -0.33 14.79 12.20
CA ASP A 339 0.90 15.42 11.74
C ASP A 339 0.73 16.95 11.67
N ALA A 340 -0.40 17.41 11.12
CA ALA A 340 -0.72 18.83 11.08
C ALA A 340 -0.84 19.43 12.49
N HIS A 341 -1.53 18.73 13.40
CA HIS A 341 -1.73 19.18 14.77
C HIS A 341 -0.42 19.26 15.57
N LEU A 342 0.41 18.22 15.51
CA LEU A 342 1.66 18.15 16.27
C LEU A 342 2.72 19.10 15.73
N ARG A 343 2.84 19.27 14.40
CA ARG A 343 3.78 20.25 13.81
C ARG A 343 3.50 21.69 14.23
N LEU A 344 2.24 22.04 14.50
CA LEU A 344 1.90 23.36 15.05
C LEU A 344 2.43 23.56 16.49
N GLN A 345 2.70 22.47 17.23
CA GLN A 345 3.25 22.54 18.58
C GLN A 345 4.78 22.74 18.60
N GLY A 346 5.45 22.44 17.47
CA GLY A 346 6.89 22.71 17.35
C GLY A 346 7.59 21.85 16.28
N PRO A 347 8.76 22.33 15.81
CA PRO A 347 9.52 21.68 14.74
C PRO A 347 10.11 20.32 15.12
N GLN A 348 10.16 19.98 16.42
CA GLN A 348 10.62 18.68 16.90
C GLN A 348 9.70 17.54 16.45
N TYR A 349 8.43 17.80 16.14
CA TYR A 349 7.47 16.79 15.68
C TYR A 349 7.47 16.72 14.13
N TRP A 350 8.61 16.30 13.57
CA TRP A 350 8.83 16.27 12.12
C TRP A 350 8.19 15.07 11.40
N GLY A 351 7.71 14.08 12.15
CA GLY A 351 7.04 12.88 11.67
C GLY A 351 6.81 11.91 12.82
N TRP A 352 6.05 10.83 12.60
CA TRP A 352 5.61 9.94 13.68
C TRP A 352 6.74 9.31 14.53
N PRO A 353 7.97 9.07 14.04
CA PRO A 353 9.05 8.58 14.91
C PRO A 353 9.46 9.58 16.00
N SER A 354 9.19 10.88 15.77
CA SER A 354 9.49 11.96 16.72
C SER A 354 8.30 12.36 17.60
N TRP A 355 7.11 11.82 17.36
CA TRP A 355 5.91 12.12 18.15
C TRP A 355 6.04 11.58 19.57
N PRO A 356 5.25 12.09 20.54
CA PRO A 356 5.13 11.47 21.84
C PRO A 356 4.77 9.98 21.69
N GLU A 357 5.30 9.14 22.56
CA GLU A 357 5.22 7.68 22.43
C GLU A 357 3.79 7.17 22.23
N ASP A 358 2.85 7.73 22.97
CA ASP A 358 1.42 7.38 22.92
C ASP A 358 0.77 7.64 21.53
N TYR A 359 1.33 8.56 20.73
CA TYR A 359 0.81 8.85 19.38
C TYR A 359 1.47 8.01 18.29
N ARG A 360 2.51 7.26 18.61
CA ARG A 360 3.20 6.41 17.62
C ARG A 360 2.43 5.14 17.30
N ASP A 361 1.44 4.76 18.10
CA ASP A 361 0.59 3.60 17.86
C ASP A 361 -0.80 4.04 17.41
N PRO A 362 -1.23 3.70 16.16
CA PRO A 362 -2.54 4.08 15.65
C PRO A 362 -3.71 3.53 16.48
N THR A 363 -3.49 2.46 17.24
CA THR A 363 -4.52 1.82 18.09
C THR A 363 -4.54 2.36 19.52
N ALA A 364 -3.59 3.22 19.88
CA ALA A 364 -3.51 3.77 21.23
C ALA A 364 -4.76 4.60 21.59
N PRO A 365 -5.24 4.52 22.84
CA PRO A 365 -6.44 5.25 23.27
C PRO A 365 -6.36 6.76 23.03
N VAL A 366 -5.18 7.36 23.09
CA VAL A 366 -4.98 8.79 22.82
C VAL A 366 -5.24 9.13 21.35
N VAL A 367 -4.82 8.27 20.41
CA VAL A 367 -5.06 8.45 18.97
C VAL A 367 -6.55 8.30 18.66
N VAL A 368 -7.19 7.27 19.21
CA VAL A 368 -8.65 7.05 19.05
C VAL A 368 -9.43 8.25 19.61
N ARG A 369 -9.03 8.77 20.78
CA ARG A 369 -9.63 9.96 21.36
C ARG A 369 -9.40 11.20 20.49
N PHE A 370 -8.18 11.44 20.01
CA PHE A 370 -7.85 12.52 19.10
C PHE A 370 -8.74 12.49 17.85
N ALA A 371 -8.83 11.33 17.18
CA ALA A 371 -9.66 11.20 15.98
C ALA A 371 -11.14 11.54 16.22
N ARG A 372 -11.65 11.24 17.43
CA ARG A 372 -13.03 11.59 17.82
C ARG A 372 -13.18 13.07 18.16
N GLU A 373 -12.26 13.63 18.95
CA GLU A 373 -12.31 15.03 19.38
C GLU A 373 -12.03 16.00 18.25
N ARG A 374 -11.22 15.57 17.27
CA ARG A 374 -10.83 16.32 16.07
C ARG A 374 -11.44 15.72 14.79
N ALA A 375 -12.64 15.17 14.90
CA ALA A 375 -13.30 14.48 13.79
C ALA A 375 -13.42 15.33 12.52
N GLN A 376 -13.56 16.65 12.65
CA GLN A 376 -13.62 17.56 11.50
C GLN A 376 -12.27 17.69 10.79
N ASP A 377 -11.16 17.66 11.52
CA ASP A 377 -9.82 17.71 10.92
C ASP A 377 -9.54 16.40 10.15
N VAL A 378 -9.93 15.26 10.70
CA VAL A 378 -9.84 13.95 10.02
C VAL A 378 -10.76 13.94 8.79
N GLU A 379 -12.02 14.40 8.92
CA GLU A 379 -12.98 14.45 7.82
C GLU A 379 -12.51 15.35 6.67
N TYR A 380 -11.80 16.43 6.97
CA TYR A 380 -11.17 17.28 5.96
C TYR A 380 -10.18 16.49 5.08
N PHE A 381 -9.31 15.67 5.65
CA PHE A 381 -8.37 14.86 4.88
C PHE A 381 -9.06 13.71 4.13
N LEU A 382 -10.14 13.14 4.68
CA LEU A 382 -11.00 12.20 3.94
C LEU A 382 -11.61 12.87 2.71
N TYR A 383 -12.12 14.11 2.86
CA TYR A 383 -12.68 14.89 1.77
C TYR A 383 -11.65 15.17 0.68
N LEU A 384 -10.42 15.57 1.03
CA LEU A 384 -9.34 15.79 0.06
C LEU A 384 -9.02 14.54 -0.75
N GLN A 385 -8.94 13.38 -0.11
CA GLN A 385 -8.68 12.11 -0.79
C GLN A 385 -9.83 11.74 -1.74
N TRP A 386 -11.07 12.00 -1.34
CA TRP A 386 -12.22 11.79 -2.20
C TRP A 386 -12.16 12.67 -3.46
N LEU A 387 -11.89 13.96 -3.33
CA LEU A 387 -11.76 14.88 -4.47
C LEU A 387 -10.64 14.45 -5.43
N ALA A 388 -9.48 14.08 -4.91
CA ALA A 388 -8.37 13.60 -5.73
C ALA A 388 -8.75 12.32 -6.51
N ALA A 389 -9.43 11.39 -5.83
CA ALA A 389 -9.89 10.15 -6.42
C ALA A 389 -10.95 10.38 -7.52
N GLU A 390 -11.91 11.29 -7.31
CA GLU A 390 -12.92 11.66 -8.31
C GLU A 390 -12.25 12.21 -9.57
N GLN A 391 -11.34 13.17 -9.44
CA GLN A 391 -10.71 13.81 -10.59
C GLN A 391 -9.78 12.88 -11.37
N LEU A 392 -9.05 11.98 -10.70
CA LEU A 392 -8.23 10.98 -11.39
C LEU A 392 -9.12 9.95 -12.12
N ARG A 393 -10.24 9.53 -11.52
CA ARG A 393 -11.24 8.66 -12.16
C ARG A 393 -11.83 9.31 -13.42
N GLU A 394 -12.12 10.62 -13.36
CA GLU A 394 -12.60 11.38 -14.53
C GLU A 394 -11.56 11.46 -15.64
N ALA A 395 -10.28 11.63 -15.29
CA ALA A 395 -9.20 11.62 -16.29
C ALA A 395 -9.11 10.27 -17.01
N GLN A 396 -9.20 9.14 -16.28
CA GLN A 396 -9.25 7.82 -16.91
C GLN A 396 -10.53 7.60 -17.75
N ALA A 397 -11.68 8.10 -17.28
CA ALA A 397 -12.92 8.04 -18.05
C ALA A 397 -12.80 8.80 -19.38
N SER A 398 -12.24 10.02 -19.35
CA SER A 398 -11.96 10.83 -20.53
C SER A 398 -11.05 10.11 -21.54
N ALA A 399 -10.01 9.41 -21.07
CA ALA A 399 -9.13 8.61 -21.92
C ALA A 399 -9.90 7.50 -22.66
N ARG A 400 -10.83 6.82 -21.98
CA ARG A 400 -11.69 5.78 -22.58
C ARG A 400 -12.66 6.36 -23.59
N GLU A 401 -13.32 7.47 -23.27
CA GLU A 401 -14.29 8.15 -24.14
C GLU A 401 -13.63 8.63 -25.43
N LEU A 402 -12.36 9.04 -25.37
CA LEU A 402 -11.57 9.46 -26.51
C LEU A 402 -10.92 8.27 -27.26
N GLY A 403 -11.23 7.03 -26.88
CA GLY A 403 -10.82 5.83 -27.61
C GLY A 403 -9.36 5.42 -27.40
N MET A 404 -8.70 5.88 -26.34
CA MET A 404 -7.34 5.42 -26.03
C MET A 404 -7.34 3.92 -25.72
N ALA A 405 -6.43 3.16 -26.32
CA ALA A 405 -6.37 1.70 -26.21
C ALA A 405 -6.18 1.18 -24.78
N VAL A 406 -5.45 1.93 -23.95
CA VAL A 406 -5.19 1.64 -22.53
C VAL A 406 -5.72 2.76 -21.64
N GLY A 407 -5.38 4.01 -21.96
CA GLY A 407 -5.66 5.17 -21.11
C GLY A 407 -4.47 5.48 -20.19
N LEU A 408 -4.71 5.60 -18.88
CA LEU A 408 -3.65 5.91 -17.94
C LEU A 408 -2.92 4.66 -17.45
N TYR A 409 -1.60 4.73 -17.31
CA TYR A 409 -0.87 3.84 -16.40
C TYR A 409 -0.27 4.61 -15.22
N GLY A 410 -0.48 4.08 -14.02
CA GLY A 410 0.10 4.58 -12.78
C GLY A 410 1.46 3.94 -12.52
N ASP A 411 2.29 4.63 -11.76
CA ASP A 411 3.59 4.13 -11.29
C ASP A 411 3.51 3.89 -9.77
N VAL A 412 3.91 2.70 -9.34
CA VAL A 412 3.91 2.33 -7.92
C VAL A 412 5.34 2.43 -7.39
N ALA A 413 5.57 3.33 -6.46
CA ALA A 413 6.87 3.51 -5.82
C ALA A 413 7.30 2.25 -5.04
N VAL A 414 8.61 2.02 -4.96
CA VAL A 414 9.22 0.84 -4.29
C VAL A 414 8.79 0.72 -2.84
N GLY A 415 8.73 1.82 -2.12
CA GLY A 415 8.37 1.87 -0.71
C GLY A 415 7.79 3.20 -0.28
N ALA A 416 7.47 3.32 1.00
CA ALA A 416 6.97 4.52 1.64
C ALA A 416 8.04 5.15 2.54
N ASP A 417 7.91 6.43 2.81
CA ASP A 417 8.76 7.18 3.73
C ASP A 417 8.70 6.57 5.14
N SER A 418 9.85 6.51 5.80
CA SER A 418 9.99 5.97 7.16
C SER A 418 9.13 6.69 8.19
N ALA A 419 8.83 7.97 7.94
CA ALA A 419 7.98 8.80 8.79
C ALA A 419 6.56 8.98 8.22
N GLY A 420 6.18 8.26 7.15
CA GLY A 420 4.90 8.40 6.49
C GLY A 420 3.74 7.66 7.19
N SER A 421 2.53 7.95 6.73
CA SER A 421 1.31 7.34 7.28
C SER A 421 1.21 5.84 7.01
N GLU A 422 1.79 5.33 5.91
CA GLU A 422 1.81 3.89 5.60
C GLU A 422 2.63 3.11 6.63
N THR A 423 3.81 3.63 6.99
CA THR A 423 4.69 3.01 7.98
C THR A 423 4.14 3.17 9.41
N TRP A 424 3.48 4.28 9.71
CA TRP A 424 2.79 4.49 10.99
C TRP A 424 1.60 3.54 11.16
N ALA A 425 0.77 3.39 10.13
CA ALA A 425 -0.43 2.56 10.19
C ALA A 425 -0.12 1.07 10.35
N ASN A 426 1.06 0.61 9.89
CA ASN A 426 1.44 -0.81 9.97
C ASN A 426 2.91 -0.99 10.39
N ARG A 427 3.26 -0.50 11.59
CA ARG A 427 4.62 -0.57 12.15
C ARG A 427 5.20 -1.99 12.24
N ARG A 428 4.33 -3.00 12.33
CA ARG A 428 4.77 -4.41 12.39
C ARG A 428 5.32 -4.89 11.05
N LEU A 429 4.79 -4.36 9.96
CA LEU A 429 5.22 -4.71 8.61
C LEU A 429 6.53 -4.02 8.22
N TYR A 430 6.73 -2.76 8.63
CA TYR A 430 7.88 -1.95 8.22
C TYR A 430 9.00 -1.98 9.25
N ARG A 431 10.20 -2.34 8.81
CA ARG A 431 11.38 -2.48 9.67
C ARG A 431 12.22 -1.20 9.65
N GLN A 432 11.99 -0.33 10.64
CA GLN A 432 12.66 0.98 10.76
C GLN A 432 14.18 0.90 11.00
N GLY A 433 14.70 -0.26 11.39
CA GLY A 433 16.14 -0.47 11.64
C GLY A 433 16.95 -0.80 10.39
N ALA A 434 16.32 -0.87 9.20
CA ALA A 434 16.98 -1.16 7.92
C ALA A 434 16.45 -0.23 6.82
N SER A 435 17.22 -0.12 5.75
CA SER A 435 16.85 0.62 4.55
C SER A 435 16.99 -0.26 3.31
N VAL A 436 16.05 -0.11 2.39
CA VAL A 436 16.14 -0.68 1.04
C VAL A 436 17.11 0.16 0.19
N GLY A 437 17.85 -0.50 -0.68
CA GLY A 437 18.78 0.17 -1.59
C GLY A 437 19.01 -0.62 -2.87
N ALA A 438 20.14 -0.36 -3.49
CA ALA A 438 20.63 -1.10 -4.66
C ALA A 438 22.07 -1.57 -4.45
N PRO A 439 22.44 -2.74 -4.98
CA PRO A 439 23.81 -3.24 -4.89
C PRO A 439 24.79 -2.34 -5.63
N PRO A 440 26.10 -2.44 -5.33
CA PRO A 440 27.13 -1.74 -6.06
C PRO A 440 27.07 -2.02 -7.56
N ASP A 441 27.16 -0.95 -8.36
CA ASP A 441 27.24 -1.00 -9.82
C ASP A 441 28.30 -0.04 -10.36
N ALA A 442 28.44 0.11 -11.67
CA ALA A 442 29.43 0.95 -12.29
C ALA A 442 29.22 2.46 -12.02
N LEU A 443 28.02 2.89 -11.69
CA LEU A 443 27.67 4.29 -11.41
C LEU A 443 27.66 4.57 -9.91
N ALA A 444 27.37 3.55 -9.08
CA ALA A 444 27.29 3.63 -7.64
C ALA A 444 28.16 2.55 -6.99
N LEU A 445 29.48 2.77 -6.93
CA LEU A 445 30.46 1.75 -6.49
C LEU A 445 30.25 1.24 -5.05
N LYS A 446 29.54 1.99 -4.21
CA LYS A 446 29.16 1.60 -2.84
C LYS A 446 27.72 1.10 -2.72
N GLY A 447 27.00 1.00 -3.85
CA GLY A 447 25.56 0.81 -3.87
C GLY A 447 24.81 2.07 -3.52
N GLN A 448 23.50 1.93 -3.32
CA GLN A 448 22.60 3.04 -2.98
C GLN A 448 21.83 2.69 -1.71
N ASP A 449 21.59 3.69 -0.89
CA ASP A 449 20.65 3.65 0.23
C ASP A 449 19.51 4.62 -0.08
N TRP A 450 18.27 4.11 -0.10
CA TRP A 450 17.10 4.91 -0.47
C TRP A 450 16.34 5.48 0.73
N GLY A 451 16.75 5.15 1.97
CA GLY A 451 16.08 5.61 3.18
C GLY A 451 14.68 5.05 3.39
N ILE A 452 14.32 3.99 2.69
CA ILE A 452 12.98 3.38 2.69
C ILE A 452 13.00 2.13 3.55
N PRO A 453 12.18 2.00 4.61
CA PRO A 453 12.16 0.82 5.45
C PRO A 453 11.63 -0.40 4.68
N PRO A 454 12.31 -1.56 4.72
CA PRO A 454 11.84 -2.77 4.08
C PRO A 454 10.60 -3.32 4.78
N GLN A 455 9.76 -4.00 4.00
CA GLN A 455 8.68 -4.83 4.54
C GLN A 455 9.22 -6.17 5.01
N ASP A 456 8.76 -6.63 6.18
CA ASP A 456 9.04 -7.97 6.66
C ASP A 456 8.21 -9.00 5.88
N PRO A 457 8.83 -9.93 5.14
CA PRO A 457 8.11 -10.91 4.34
C PRO A 457 7.30 -11.90 5.20
N ASN A 458 7.74 -12.19 6.43
CA ASN A 458 7.01 -13.07 7.33
C ASN A 458 5.76 -12.39 7.90
N GLU A 459 5.89 -11.11 8.27
CA GLU A 459 4.75 -10.33 8.71
C GLU A 459 3.76 -10.09 7.57
N LEU A 460 4.24 -9.79 6.36
CA LEU A 460 3.40 -9.66 5.17
C LEU A 460 2.59 -10.95 4.90
N ARG A 461 3.24 -12.11 5.01
CA ARG A 461 2.58 -13.41 4.90
C ARG A 461 1.60 -13.66 6.05
N THR A 462 1.94 -13.29 7.27
CA THR A 462 1.07 -13.41 8.46
C THR A 462 -0.18 -12.55 8.31
N GLN A 463 -0.05 -11.36 7.71
CA GLN A 463 -1.15 -10.48 7.32
C GLN A 463 -1.84 -10.92 6.00
N GLN A 464 -1.58 -12.16 5.54
CA GLN A 464 -2.25 -12.75 4.38
C GLN A 464 -2.08 -11.91 3.09
N TYR A 465 -0.96 -11.19 2.97
CA TYR A 465 -0.64 -10.24 1.88
C TYR A 465 -1.64 -9.08 1.73
N GLN A 466 -2.53 -8.83 2.72
CA GLN A 466 -3.53 -7.77 2.63
C GLN A 466 -2.95 -6.37 2.36
N PRO A 467 -1.80 -5.96 2.94
CA PRO A 467 -1.18 -4.67 2.62
C PRO A 467 -0.83 -4.54 1.13
N PHE A 468 -0.26 -5.60 0.54
CA PHE A 468 0.08 -5.61 -0.89
C PHE A 468 -1.16 -5.66 -1.78
N VAL A 469 -2.15 -6.49 -1.44
CA VAL A 469 -3.45 -6.54 -2.14
C VAL A 469 -4.12 -5.17 -2.12
N GLY A 470 -4.15 -4.49 -0.98
CA GLY A 470 -4.68 -3.15 -0.83
C GLY A 470 -3.94 -2.13 -1.69
N LEU A 471 -2.60 -2.20 -1.70
CA LEU A 471 -1.75 -1.34 -2.52
C LEU A 471 -2.09 -1.45 -4.02
N ILE A 472 -2.10 -2.67 -4.54
CA ILE A 472 -2.39 -2.91 -5.97
C ILE A 472 -3.83 -2.53 -6.30
N ARG A 473 -4.80 -2.94 -5.48
CA ARG A 473 -6.23 -2.67 -5.69
C ARG A 473 -6.54 -1.17 -5.71
N ASN A 474 -5.98 -0.40 -4.77
CA ASN A 474 -6.22 1.02 -4.70
C ASN A 474 -5.59 1.78 -5.88
N ASN A 475 -4.39 1.41 -6.29
CA ASN A 475 -3.75 2.03 -7.45
C ASN A 475 -4.45 1.67 -8.76
N MET A 476 -4.86 0.41 -8.98
CA MET A 476 -5.57 -0.01 -10.19
C MET A 476 -6.99 0.54 -10.29
N ARG A 477 -7.55 1.06 -9.23
CA ARG A 477 -8.93 1.57 -9.22
C ARG A 477 -9.15 2.74 -10.17
N TYR A 478 -8.12 3.54 -10.38
CA TYR A 478 -8.20 4.83 -11.09
C TYR A 478 -7.40 4.86 -12.39
N VAL A 479 -6.70 3.78 -12.73
CA VAL A 479 -5.90 3.68 -13.94
C VAL A 479 -6.12 2.32 -14.60
N ALA A 480 -5.75 2.19 -15.87
CA ALA A 480 -5.97 0.96 -16.63
C ALA A 480 -4.78 -0.01 -16.60
N ALA A 481 -3.60 0.49 -16.23
CA ALA A 481 -2.40 -0.30 -16.08
C ALA A 481 -1.52 0.23 -14.94
N LEU A 482 -0.65 -0.62 -14.39
CA LEU A 482 0.34 -0.24 -13.39
C LEU A 482 1.74 -0.62 -13.86
N ARG A 483 2.69 0.27 -13.60
CA ARG A 483 4.11 -0.02 -13.56
C ARG A 483 4.50 -0.31 -12.11
N LEU A 484 5.12 -1.45 -11.88
CA LEU A 484 5.76 -1.76 -10.60
C LEU A 484 7.24 -1.42 -10.73
N ASP A 485 7.66 -0.35 -10.07
CA ASP A 485 9.07 0.02 -10.04
C ASP A 485 9.87 -1.01 -9.25
N HIS A 486 11.11 -1.27 -9.68
CA HIS A 486 12.02 -2.20 -9.02
C HIS A 486 11.35 -3.55 -8.68
N VAL A 487 10.72 -4.18 -9.68
CA VAL A 487 9.90 -5.41 -9.50
C VAL A 487 10.64 -6.56 -8.81
N MET A 488 11.97 -6.62 -8.88
CA MET A 488 12.78 -7.58 -8.15
C MET A 488 12.59 -7.50 -6.63
N SER A 489 12.09 -6.39 -6.11
CA SER A 489 11.75 -6.22 -4.69
C SER A 489 10.68 -7.21 -4.20
N LEU A 490 9.89 -7.80 -5.11
CA LEU A 490 8.94 -8.88 -4.79
C LEU A 490 9.64 -10.22 -4.48
N TYR A 491 10.90 -10.37 -4.85
CA TYR A 491 11.71 -11.56 -4.59
C TYR A 491 12.87 -11.29 -3.65
N ARG A 492 13.50 -10.13 -3.78
CA ARG A 492 14.73 -9.78 -3.07
C ARG A 492 14.82 -8.27 -2.88
N LEU A 493 15.16 -7.87 -1.67
CA LEU A 493 15.59 -6.52 -1.34
C LEU A 493 17.10 -6.50 -1.09
N TRP A 494 17.70 -5.32 -1.35
CA TRP A 494 19.09 -5.03 -1.01
C TRP A 494 19.14 -4.04 0.13
#